data_927194e54a9012ef5f96144775499063
#
_entry.id   927194e54a9012ef5f96144775499063
#
_cell.length_a   1.000
_cell.length_b   1.000
_cell.length_c   1.000
_cell.angle_alpha   90.00
_cell.angle_beta   90.00
_cell.angle_gamma   90.00
#
_symmetry.space_group_name_H-M   'P 1'
#
loop_
_entity.id
_entity.type
_entity.pdbx_description
1 polymer ?
#
loop_
_entity_poly.entity_id
_entity_poly.type
_entity_poly.pdbx_seq_one_letter_code
_entity_poly.pdbx_strand_id
1 'polypeptide(L)'
;MRYLETHPQRAAEVLQKAREDVAEALGADFNEIYFTSGGSEADNQAIRSAALFGAKKGKKHLISTKIEHHAVLHTLKKLEREGFEVTLLDVGADGIVDPADVEKAIREDTALVTIMYANNEIGTLQPIDEI
;
A
#
# COMPACT_ATOMS: atom_id res chain seq x y z
N MET A 1 -24.30 -23.15 25.24
CA MET A 1 -22.88 -22.81 25.12
C MET A 1 -22.12 -23.98 24.49
N ARG A 2 -22.47 -24.36 23.26
CA ARG A 2 -21.91 -25.53 22.54
C ARG A 2 -21.54 -25.23 21.07
N TYR A 3 -21.30 -23.97 20.70
CA TYR A 3 -21.05 -23.57 19.30
C TYR A 3 -19.60 -23.33 18.96
N LEU A 4 -18.67 -23.39 19.90
CA LEU A 4 -17.25 -23.03 19.66
C LEU A 4 -16.30 -24.24 19.59
N GLU A 5 -16.78 -25.48 19.81
CA GLU A 5 -15.86 -26.64 19.91
C GLU A 5 -15.77 -27.51 18.64
N THR A 6 -16.46 -27.22 17.56
CA THR A 6 -16.64 -28.30 16.58
C THR A 6 -16.04 -28.12 15.19
N HIS A 7 -15.45 -27.03 14.78
CA HIS A 7 -14.93 -27.03 13.38
C HIS A 7 -13.80 -26.05 13.09
N PRO A 8 -12.56 -26.30 13.55
CA PRO A 8 -11.39 -25.59 12.99
C PRO A 8 -11.26 -25.81 11.47
N GLN A 9 -11.66 -26.98 10.97
CA GLN A 9 -11.71 -27.26 9.52
C GLN A 9 -12.70 -26.35 8.78
N ARG A 10 -13.91 -26.17 9.32
CA ARG A 10 -14.91 -25.28 8.70
C ARG A 10 -14.48 -23.82 8.69
N ALA A 11 -13.82 -23.35 9.74
CA ALA A 11 -13.26 -22.00 9.79
C ALA A 11 -12.16 -21.82 8.74
N ALA A 12 -11.29 -22.81 8.57
CA ALA A 12 -10.25 -22.81 7.54
C ALA A 12 -10.85 -22.82 6.13
N GLU A 13 -11.87 -23.64 5.88
CA GLU A 13 -12.59 -23.70 4.60
C GLU A 13 -13.25 -22.37 4.25
N VAL A 14 -13.92 -21.71 5.22
CA VAL A 14 -14.53 -20.37 5.01
C VAL A 14 -13.48 -19.34 4.69
N LEU A 15 -12.35 -19.33 5.41
CA LEU A 15 -11.24 -18.40 5.16
C LEU A 15 -10.60 -18.64 3.79
N GLN A 16 -10.42 -19.91 3.43
CA GLN A 16 -9.88 -20.27 2.12
C GLN A 16 -10.82 -19.81 1.00
N LYS A 17 -12.12 -20.11 1.11
CA LYS A 17 -13.12 -19.67 0.13
C LYS A 17 -13.16 -18.16 0.00
N ALA A 18 -13.14 -17.41 1.11
CA ALA A 18 -13.10 -15.95 1.08
C ALA A 18 -11.86 -15.42 0.34
N ARG A 19 -10.71 -16.08 0.51
CA ARG A 19 -9.46 -15.70 -0.17
C ARG A 19 -9.54 -15.98 -1.67
N GLU A 20 -10.10 -17.10 -2.07
CA GLU A 20 -10.36 -17.45 -3.48
C GLU A 20 -11.28 -16.42 -4.14
N ASP A 21 -12.38 -16.05 -3.47
CA ASP A 21 -13.35 -15.07 -3.98
C ASP A 21 -12.72 -13.68 -4.17
N VAL A 22 -11.87 -13.25 -3.23
CA VAL A 22 -11.14 -11.97 -3.35
C VAL A 22 -10.11 -12.04 -4.46
N ALA A 23 -9.37 -13.14 -4.58
CA ALA A 23 -8.39 -13.34 -5.63
C ALA A 23 -9.05 -13.28 -7.02
N GLU A 24 -10.17 -13.98 -7.21
CA GLU A 24 -10.96 -13.95 -8.45
C GLU A 24 -11.42 -12.53 -8.79
N ALA A 25 -11.97 -11.80 -7.80
CA ALA A 25 -12.46 -10.44 -8.00
C ALA A 25 -11.36 -9.44 -8.38
N LEU A 26 -10.12 -9.67 -7.92
CA LEU A 26 -8.96 -8.81 -8.21
C LEU A 26 -8.13 -9.31 -9.41
N GLY A 27 -8.45 -10.46 -9.98
CA GLY A 27 -7.63 -11.09 -11.03
C GLY A 27 -6.24 -11.50 -10.54
N ALA A 28 -6.13 -11.86 -9.26
CA ALA A 28 -4.90 -12.24 -8.59
C ALA A 28 -4.84 -13.76 -8.32
N ASP A 29 -3.63 -14.27 -8.00
CA ASP A 29 -3.48 -15.63 -7.49
C ASP A 29 -3.91 -15.71 -6.01
N PHE A 30 -4.47 -16.85 -5.63
CA PHE A 30 -4.85 -17.13 -4.24
C PHE A 30 -3.73 -16.85 -3.22
N ASN A 31 -2.49 -17.15 -3.58
CA ASN A 31 -1.31 -16.94 -2.73
C ASN A 31 -0.88 -15.47 -2.60
N GLU A 32 -1.46 -14.58 -3.41
CA GLU A 32 -1.18 -13.14 -3.38
C GLU A 32 -2.12 -12.39 -2.42
N ILE A 33 -3.15 -13.06 -1.90
CA ILE A 33 -4.13 -12.45 -1.00
C ILE A 33 -3.75 -12.67 0.46
N TYR A 34 -3.59 -11.58 1.19
CA TYR A 34 -3.29 -11.56 2.62
C TYR A 34 -4.35 -10.76 3.36
N PHE A 35 -5.03 -11.39 4.31
CA PHE A 35 -5.97 -10.69 5.19
C PHE A 35 -5.23 -10.02 6.34
N THR A 36 -5.62 -8.79 6.64
CA THR A 36 -5.09 -7.99 7.73
C THR A 36 -6.20 -7.52 8.65
N SER A 37 -5.87 -6.95 9.80
CA SER A 37 -6.84 -6.40 10.75
C SER A 37 -7.50 -5.09 10.28
N GLY A 38 -6.98 -4.48 9.21
CA GLY A 38 -7.50 -3.24 8.65
C GLY A 38 -6.51 -2.56 7.70
N GLY A 39 -6.95 -1.44 7.10
CA GLY A 39 -6.18 -0.70 6.11
C GLY A 39 -4.80 -0.25 6.60
N SER A 40 -4.69 0.22 7.84
CA SER A 40 -3.39 0.64 8.40
C SER A 40 -2.35 -0.48 8.43
N GLU A 41 -2.76 -1.71 8.75
CA GLU A 41 -1.87 -2.87 8.72
C GLU A 41 -1.54 -3.24 7.26
N ALA A 42 -2.52 -3.21 6.36
CA ALA A 42 -2.33 -3.50 4.95
C ALA A 42 -1.34 -2.52 4.31
N ASP A 43 -1.52 -1.20 4.51
CA ASP A 43 -0.62 -0.17 4.01
C ASP A 43 0.81 -0.36 4.55
N ASN A 44 0.93 -0.60 5.87
CA ASN A 44 2.23 -0.85 6.49
C ASN A 44 2.93 -2.07 5.88
N GLN A 45 2.20 -3.17 5.71
CA GLN A 45 2.75 -4.40 5.15
C GLN A 45 3.19 -4.19 3.70
N ALA A 46 2.35 -3.58 2.87
CA ALA A 46 2.66 -3.33 1.46
C ALA A 46 3.90 -2.43 1.30
N ILE A 47 3.90 -1.27 1.96
CA ILE A 47 4.98 -0.28 1.87
C ILE A 47 6.29 -0.86 2.39
N ARG A 48 6.29 -1.48 3.56
CA ARG A 48 7.51 -2.06 4.15
C ARG A 48 8.06 -3.23 3.33
N SER A 49 7.18 -4.08 2.81
CA SER A 49 7.58 -5.21 1.97
C SER A 49 8.24 -4.73 0.69
N ALA A 50 7.64 -3.75 -0.01
CA ALA A 50 8.22 -3.16 -1.21
C ALA A 50 9.55 -2.45 -0.94
N ALA A 51 9.64 -1.64 0.13
CA ALA A 51 10.85 -0.95 0.53
C ALA A 51 11.99 -1.93 0.84
N LEU A 52 11.74 -2.96 1.65
CA LEU A 52 12.73 -3.96 2.02
C LEU A 52 13.17 -4.82 0.82
N PHE A 53 12.26 -5.13 -0.09
CA PHE A 53 12.59 -5.84 -1.32
C PHE A 53 13.48 -4.98 -2.23
N GLY A 54 13.15 -3.69 -2.38
CA GLY A 54 13.98 -2.72 -3.10
C GLY A 54 15.36 -2.59 -2.50
N ALA A 55 15.46 -2.50 -1.18
CA ALA A 55 16.75 -2.37 -0.48
C ALA A 55 17.70 -3.55 -0.74
N LYS A 56 17.18 -4.76 -0.90
CA LYS A 56 17.98 -5.93 -1.31
C LYS A 56 18.63 -5.78 -2.69
N LYS A 57 18.07 -4.88 -3.52
CA LYS A 57 18.56 -4.54 -4.86
C LYS A 57 19.31 -3.20 -4.89
N GLY A 58 19.65 -2.64 -3.72
CA GLY A 58 20.31 -1.34 -3.60
C GLY A 58 19.38 -0.13 -3.81
N LYS A 59 18.06 -0.35 -3.91
CA LYS A 59 17.09 0.72 -4.10
C LYS A 59 16.48 1.12 -2.76
N LYS A 60 16.64 2.39 -2.38
CA LYS A 60 16.19 2.90 -1.09
C LYS A 60 15.38 4.20 -1.18
N HIS A 61 15.03 4.63 -2.37
CA HIS A 61 14.21 5.81 -2.57
C HIS A 61 12.72 5.44 -2.67
N LEU A 62 11.87 6.19 -1.97
CA LEU A 62 10.42 6.01 -1.92
C LEU A 62 9.75 7.33 -2.28
N ILE A 63 8.70 7.30 -3.07
CA ILE A 63 7.93 8.48 -3.48
C ILE A 63 6.50 8.33 -2.97
N SER A 64 5.94 9.41 -2.44
CA SER A 64 4.54 9.51 -2.01
C SER A 64 4.04 10.95 -2.10
N THR A 65 2.84 11.22 -1.61
CA THR A 65 2.28 12.58 -1.56
C THR A 65 2.14 13.08 -0.12
N LYS A 66 2.04 14.40 0.04
CA LYS A 66 1.81 15.03 1.36
C LYS A 66 0.38 14.83 1.89
N ILE A 67 -0.54 14.42 1.04
CA ILE A 67 -1.96 14.25 1.37
C ILE A 67 -2.36 12.81 1.70
N GLU A 68 -1.38 11.94 1.87
CA GLU A 68 -1.63 10.55 2.24
C GLU A 68 -2.27 10.40 3.63
N HIS A 69 -2.97 9.27 3.81
CA HIS A 69 -3.44 8.87 5.13
C HIS A 69 -2.26 8.70 6.11
N HIS A 70 -2.47 9.01 7.39
CA HIS A 70 -1.43 8.90 8.43
C HIS A 70 -0.78 7.52 8.52
N ALA A 71 -1.48 6.44 8.20
CA ALA A 71 -0.92 5.10 8.14
C ALA A 71 0.26 5.00 7.15
N VAL A 72 0.15 5.66 5.99
CA VAL A 72 1.20 5.75 4.97
C VAL A 72 2.33 6.67 5.44
N LEU A 73 2.00 7.92 5.83
CA LEU A 73 3.00 8.92 6.23
C LEU A 73 3.83 8.48 7.43
N HIS A 74 3.23 7.86 8.44
CA HIS A 74 3.96 7.36 9.60
C HIS A 74 4.88 6.19 9.23
N THR A 75 4.44 5.31 8.33
CA THR A 75 5.28 4.21 7.83
C THR A 75 6.48 4.73 7.06
N LEU A 76 6.29 5.70 6.16
CA LEU A 76 7.38 6.33 5.41
C LEU A 76 8.37 7.03 6.35
N LYS A 77 7.87 7.81 7.32
CA LYS A 77 8.73 8.47 8.33
C LYS A 77 9.54 7.48 9.18
N LYS A 78 8.99 6.28 9.42
CA LYS A 78 9.73 5.23 10.11
C LYS A 78 10.84 4.67 9.20
N LEU A 79 10.54 4.44 7.91
CA LEU A 79 11.52 3.98 6.93
C LEU A 79 12.66 4.98 6.73
N GLU A 80 12.39 6.31 6.76
CA GLU A 80 13.44 7.33 6.74
C GLU A 80 14.45 7.13 7.89
N ARG A 81 13.97 6.84 9.11
CA ARG A 81 14.84 6.55 10.27
C ARG A 81 15.62 5.24 10.12
N GLU A 82 15.13 4.35 9.27
CA GLU A 82 15.78 3.07 8.93
C GLU A 82 16.75 3.21 7.74
N GLY A 83 16.94 4.43 7.21
CA GLY A 83 17.92 4.75 6.16
C GLY A 83 17.37 4.70 4.74
N PHE A 84 16.06 4.83 4.57
CA PHE A 84 15.43 5.10 3.28
C PHE A 84 15.33 6.60 3.02
N GLU A 85 15.33 7.00 1.76
CA GLU A 85 15.06 8.36 1.34
C GLU A 85 13.60 8.46 0.87
N VAL A 86 12.86 9.45 1.36
CA VAL A 86 11.45 9.63 1.02
C VAL A 86 11.25 11.00 0.37
N THR A 87 10.67 11.00 -0.82
CA THR A 87 10.19 12.21 -1.49
C THR A 87 8.68 12.30 -1.32
N LEU A 88 8.22 13.37 -0.66
CA LEU A 88 6.79 13.69 -0.54
C LEU A 88 6.45 14.81 -1.52
N LEU A 89 5.68 14.47 -2.55
CA LEU A 89 5.23 15.42 -3.56
C LEU A 89 4.10 16.31 -3.03
N ASP A 90 4.11 17.56 -3.46
CA ASP A 90 2.99 18.48 -3.28
C ASP A 90 1.87 18.13 -4.25
N VAL A 91 0.67 18.59 -3.94
CA VAL A 91 -0.50 18.52 -4.83
C VAL A 91 -0.93 19.93 -5.23
N GLY A 92 -1.66 20.03 -6.33
CA GLY A 92 -2.25 21.29 -6.76
C GLY A 92 -3.31 21.81 -5.77
N ALA A 93 -3.82 23.02 -6.04
CA ALA A 93 -4.90 23.63 -5.23
C ALA A 93 -6.20 22.79 -5.25
N ASP A 94 -6.36 21.93 -6.23
CA ASP A 94 -7.42 20.93 -6.38
C ASP A 94 -7.18 19.63 -5.59
N GLY A 95 -6.01 19.51 -4.95
CA GLY A 95 -5.62 18.30 -4.20
C GLY A 95 -5.18 17.14 -5.09
N ILE A 96 -4.80 17.40 -6.34
CA ILE A 96 -4.35 16.38 -7.31
C ILE A 96 -2.84 16.49 -7.49
N VAL A 97 -2.15 15.34 -7.51
CA VAL A 97 -0.72 15.28 -7.85
C VAL A 97 -0.54 15.36 -9.37
N ASP A 98 0.46 16.13 -9.82
CA ASP A 98 0.83 16.17 -11.23
C ASP A 98 1.66 14.91 -11.59
N PRO A 99 1.21 14.07 -12.54
CA PRO A 99 1.99 12.92 -13.00
C PRO A 99 3.40 13.29 -13.47
N ALA A 100 3.57 14.48 -14.05
CA ALA A 100 4.89 14.96 -14.47
C ALA A 100 5.85 15.19 -13.28
N ASP A 101 5.33 15.52 -12.10
CA ASP A 101 6.16 15.67 -10.91
C ASP A 101 6.54 14.30 -10.32
N VAL A 102 5.66 13.30 -10.45
CA VAL A 102 6.00 11.91 -10.12
C VAL A 102 7.11 11.42 -11.03
N GLU A 103 6.98 11.59 -12.35
CA GLU A 103 7.99 11.18 -13.33
C GLU A 103 9.36 11.82 -13.03
N LYS A 104 9.40 13.14 -12.77
CA LYS A 104 10.64 13.86 -12.41
C LYS A 104 11.27 13.35 -11.11
N ALA A 105 10.47 12.88 -10.17
CA ALA A 105 10.95 12.36 -8.88
C ALA A 105 11.52 10.96 -8.97
N ILE A 106 11.15 10.16 -9.98
CA ILE A 106 11.64 8.80 -10.18
C ILE A 106 13.15 8.83 -10.49
N ARG A 107 13.89 7.97 -9.78
CA ARG A 107 15.34 7.78 -9.90
C ARG A 107 15.66 6.31 -10.12
N GLU A 108 16.89 6.00 -10.49
CA GLU A 108 17.36 4.62 -10.67
C GLU A 108 17.22 3.79 -9.40
N ASP A 109 17.37 4.43 -8.22
CA ASP A 109 17.26 3.80 -6.91
C ASP A 109 15.85 3.89 -6.30
N THR A 110 14.83 4.33 -7.07
CA THR A 110 13.44 4.31 -6.63
C THR A 110 12.94 2.87 -6.50
N ALA A 111 12.49 2.52 -5.29
CA ALA A 111 11.95 1.21 -4.95
C ALA A 111 10.43 1.17 -5.00
N LEU A 112 9.76 2.28 -4.70
CA LEU A 112 8.30 2.34 -4.56
C LEU A 112 7.79 3.75 -4.86
N VAL A 113 6.70 3.82 -5.59
CA VAL A 113 5.79 4.97 -5.65
C VAL A 113 4.49 4.53 -4.98
N THR A 114 4.01 5.24 -3.98
CA THR A 114 2.78 4.94 -3.25
C THR A 114 1.91 6.19 -3.15
N ILE A 115 0.75 6.17 -3.77
CA ILE A 115 -0.18 7.29 -3.86
C ILE A 115 -1.59 6.76 -3.64
N MET A 116 -2.34 7.39 -2.74
CA MET A 116 -3.74 7.03 -2.49
C MET A 116 -4.59 7.30 -3.74
N TYR A 117 -5.48 6.38 -4.08
CA TYR A 117 -6.38 6.58 -5.23
C TYR A 117 -7.44 7.65 -4.95
N ALA A 118 -8.06 7.59 -3.77
CA ALA A 118 -9.11 8.51 -3.36
C ALA A 118 -8.78 9.08 -1.97
N ASN A 119 -8.73 10.40 -1.85
CA ASN A 119 -8.47 11.03 -0.56
C ASN A 119 -9.71 10.92 0.34
N ASN A 120 -9.51 10.42 1.56
CA ASN A 120 -10.58 10.17 2.52
C ASN A 120 -11.15 11.45 3.17
N GLU A 121 -10.46 12.57 3.08
CA GLU A 121 -10.88 13.84 3.69
C GLU A 121 -11.56 14.77 2.68
N ILE A 122 -10.96 14.96 1.51
CA ILE A 122 -11.43 15.91 0.49
C ILE A 122 -12.09 15.25 -0.72
N GLY A 123 -11.99 13.92 -0.85
CA GLY A 123 -12.67 13.16 -1.90
C GLY A 123 -12.05 13.25 -3.29
N THR A 124 -10.86 13.84 -3.44
CA THR A 124 -10.15 13.91 -4.72
C THR A 124 -9.70 12.53 -5.18
N LEU A 125 -9.83 12.28 -6.48
CA LEU A 125 -9.29 11.08 -7.14
C LEU A 125 -7.96 11.42 -7.81
N GLN A 126 -6.94 10.61 -7.53
CA GLN A 126 -5.62 10.78 -8.12
C GLN A 126 -5.55 10.08 -9.49
N PRO A 127 -4.79 10.63 -10.46
CA PRO A 127 -4.69 10.09 -11.83
C PRO A 127 -3.75 8.87 -11.87
N ILE A 128 -4.11 7.78 -11.18
CA ILE A 128 -3.25 6.60 -11.02
C ILE A 128 -2.92 5.93 -12.36
N ASP A 129 -3.84 5.98 -13.32
CA ASP A 129 -3.62 5.39 -14.65
C ASP A 129 -2.59 6.18 -15.49
N GLU A 130 -2.29 7.43 -15.11
CA GLU A 130 -1.30 8.28 -15.76
C GLU A 130 0.07 8.26 -15.07
N ILE A 131 0.10 7.78 -13.83
CA ILE A 131 1.28 7.64 -12.98
C ILE A 131 1.92 6.28 -13.15
#